data_8393c012d42a2b0494b9fa5af79809c9
#
_entry.id   8393c012d42a2b0494b9fa5af79809c9
#
_cell.length_a   1.000
_cell.length_b   1.000
_cell.length_c   1.000
_cell.angle_alpha   90.00
_cell.angle_beta   90.00
_cell.angle_gamma   90.00
#
_symmetry.space_group_name_H-M   'P 1'
#
loop_
_entity.id
_entity.type
_entity.pdbx_description
1 polymer ?
#
loop_
_entity_poly.entity_id
_entity_poly.type
_entity_poly.pdbx_seq_one_letter_code
_entity_poly.pdbx_strand_id
1 'polypeptide(L)'
;SLCIGCKACEVACKQWNQLPSDGFKFTGNSYDNTEQLSATTWRHVAFKEQIGETSARWLMMSDVCKHCEDAPCQQSCPTGALIYNEFGDVYLQADICNGCGYCVSACPFGVLGRSEEDGHAHKCTLCYDRQKSGETPACAKSCPTASIQFGPVDKLREHARERVEDLHAQGRTEAYLYGDKPWDGNAYSSLNSFFLLEDHPNEYNLPEVPPQPFHGMKQRYAASLLTGLALSIIGAIFLKQNVKGADADA
;
A
#
# COMPACT_ATOMS: atom_id res chain seq x y z
N SER A 1 -16.40 -5.40 -8.42
CA SER A 1 -17.68 -5.87 -9.02
C SER A 1 -18.52 -4.75 -9.62
N LEU A 2 -18.32 -3.49 -9.26
CA LEU A 2 -19.12 -2.34 -9.73
C LEU A 2 -18.32 -1.39 -10.64
N CYS A 3 -17.00 -1.54 -10.74
CA CYS A 3 -16.18 -0.69 -11.58
C CYS A 3 -16.48 -0.96 -13.06
N ILE A 4 -16.73 0.11 -13.82
CA ILE A 4 -16.99 0.07 -15.27
C ILE A 4 -15.83 0.66 -16.09
N GLY A 5 -14.69 0.95 -15.47
CA GLY A 5 -13.51 1.48 -16.16
C GLY A 5 -13.63 2.90 -16.71
N CYS A 6 -14.63 3.69 -16.28
CA CYS A 6 -14.90 5.03 -16.85
C CYS A 6 -13.83 6.10 -16.56
N LYS A 7 -12.86 5.83 -15.69
CA LYS A 7 -11.76 6.72 -15.28
C LYS A 7 -12.18 8.07 -14.66
N ALA A 8 -13.47 8.30 -14.38
CA ALA A 8 -13.94 9.53 -13.73
C ALA A 8 -13.20 9.81 -12.41
N CYS A 9 -12.84 8.77 -11.66
CA CYS A 9 -12.08 8.89 -10.41
C CYS A 9 -10.63 9.36 -10.62
N GLU A 10 -9.97 9.00 -11.72
CA GLU A 10 -8.63 9.48 -12.07
C GLU A 10 -8.69 10.98 -12.40
N VAL A 11 -9.63 11.36 -13.25
CA VAL A 11 -9.82 12.76 -13.65
C VAL A 11 -10.16 13.62 -12.45
N ALA A 12 -11.08 13.19 -11.60
CA ALA A 12 -11.46 13.92 -10.39
C ALA A 12 -10.29 14.06 -9.40
N CYS A 13 -9.46 13.01 -9.26
CA CYS A 13 -8.27 13.06 -8.43
C CYS A 13 -7.24 14.07 -8.96
N LYS A 14 -6.92 14.00 -10.27
CA LYS A 14 -5.99 14.95 -10.90
C LYS A 14 -6.49 16.39 -10.81
N GLN A 15 -7.77 16.60 -11.12
CA GLN A 15 -8.37 17.93 -11.09
C GLN A 15 -8.38 18.54 -9.68
N TRP A 16 -8.80 17.76 -8.68
CA TRP A 16 -8.89 18.25 -7.30
C TRP A 16 -7.52 18.57 -6.71
N ASN A 17 -6.54 17.68 -6.90
CA ASN A 17 -5.21 17.83 -6.35
C ASN A 17 -4.27 18.62 -7.27
N GLN A 18 -4.77 19.17 -8.40
CA GLN A 18 -4.01 19.96 -9.38
C GLN A 18 -2.77 19.21 -9.89
N LEU A 19 -2.88 17.87 -10.05
CA LEU A 19 -1.77 17.06 -10.52
C LEU A 19 -1.57 17.23 -12.03
N PRO A 20 -0.32 17.36 -12.48
CA PRO A 20 -0.02 17.53 -13.89
C PRO A 20 -0.41 16.29 -14.72
N SER A 21 -0.52 16.48 -16.02
CA SER A 21 -0.67 15.37 -16.96
C SER A 21 0.63 14.60 -17.08
N ASP A 22 0.56 13.27 -17.18
CA ASP A 22 1.71 12.41 -17.45
C ASP A 22 2.10 12.40 -18.96
N GLY A 23 1.48 13.27 -19.75
CA GLY A 23 1.67 13.37 -21.19
C GLY A 23 0.90 12.32 -21.97
N PHE A 24 1.12 12.33 -23.27
CA PHE A 24 0.53 11.36 -24.20
C PHE A 24 1.57 10.31 -24.56
N LYS A 25 1.23 9.04 -24.32
CA LYS A 25 2.07 7.89 -24.67
C LYS A 25 1.27 6.96 -25.57
N PHE A 26 1.94 6.40 -26.56
CA PHE A 26 1.37 5.30 -27.34
C PHE A 26 1.80 3.99 -26.66
N THR A 27 0.91 3.43 -25.84
CA THR A 27 1.18 2.20 -25.08
C THR A 27 0.74 0.93 -25.81
N GLY A 28 0.02 1.07 -26.92
CA GLY A 28 -0.68 -0.03 -27.59
C GLY A 28 -2.00 -0.41 -26.92
N ASN A 29 -2.33 0.25 -25.82
CA ASN A 29 -3.56 0.05 -25.06
C ASN A 29 -4.43 1.31 -25.16
N SER A 30 -5.53 1.23 -25.90
CA SER A 30 -6.35 2.41 -26.25
C SER A 30 -7.11 3.02 -25.08
N TYR A 31 -7.21 2.33 -23.95
CA TYR A 31 -7.97 2.78 -22.78
C TYR A 31 -7.08 3.04 -21.55
N ASP A 32 -5.79 2.77 -21.63
CA ASP A 32 -4.88 2.99 -20.49
C ASP A 32 -3.53 3.56 -20.94
N ASN A 33 -3.40 4.89 -20.90
CA ASN A 33 -2.13 5.59 -21.16
C ASN A 33 -1.32 5.84 -19.88
N THR A 34 -1.90 5.63 -18.72
CA THR A 34 -1.27 5.92 -17.43
C THR A 34 -0.45 4.75 -16.91
N GLU A 35 -0.94 3.52 -17.08
CA GLU A 35 -0.34 2.22 -16.76
C GLU A 35 -0.09 1.97 -15.27
N GLN A 36 0.33 2.99 -14.50
CA GLN A 36 0.71 2.82 -13.09
C GLN A 36 0.52 4.10 -12.26
N LEU A 37 0.54 3.95 -10.95
CA LEU A 37 0.58 5.06 -10.00
C LEU A 37 1.97 5.71 -10.00
N SER A 38 2.02 7.02 -9.73
CA SER A 38 3.25 7.81 -9.71
C SER A 38 3.14 9.00 -8.76
N ALA A 39 4.17 9.86 -8.74
CA ALA A 39 4.12 11.13 -8.01
C ALA A 39 3.01 12.06 -8.50
N THR A 40 2.67 11.97 -9.78
CA THR A 40 1.68 12.81 -10.46
C THR A 40 0.35 12.11 -10.71
N THR A 41 0.26 10.80 -10.53
CA THR A 41 -0.94 10.00 -10.70
C THR A 41 -1.22 9.17 -9.45
N TRP A 42 -2.14 9.66 -8.60
CA TRP A 42 -2.44 9.04 -7.31
C TRP A 42 -3.59 8.05 -7.34
N ARG A 43 -4.32 8.00 -8.46
CA ARG A 43 -5.38 7.04 -8.72
C ARG A 43 -5.30 6.59 -10.18
N HIS A 44 -5.41 5.28 -10.37
CA HIS A 44 -5.31 4.64 -11.67
C HIS A 44 -6.34 3.52 -11.80
N VAL A 45 -7.04 3.45 -12.93
CA VAL A 45 -7.93 2.33 -13.22
C VAL A 45 -7.17 1.32 -14.07
N ALA A 46 -6.81 0.21 -13.44
CA ALA A 46 -6.20 -0.92 -14.13
C ALA A 46 -7.25 -1.73 -14.87
N PHE A 47 -6.92 -2.12 -16.09
CA PHE A 47 -7.72 -3.03 -16.92
C PHE A 47 -6.97 -4.34 -17.08
N LYS A 48 -7.65 -5.44 -16.84
CA LYS A 48 -7.11 -6.80 -16.99
C LYS A 48 -8.04 -7.59 -17.89
N GLU A 49 -7.53 -7.98 -19.04
CA GLU A 49 -8.24 -8.83 -19.97
C GLU A 49 -7.86 -10.29 -19.72
N GLN A 50 -8.87 -11.10 -19.51
CA GLN A 50 -8.74 -12.55 -19.40
C GLN A 50 -9.47 -13.18 -20.58
N ILE A 51 -8.71 -13.69 -21.54
CA ILE A 51 -9.24 -14.29 -22.76
C ILE A 51 -9.02 -15.79 -22.67
N GLY A 52 -10.12 -16.54 -22.50
CA GLY A 52 -10.15 -17.99 -22.57
C GLY A 52 -10.62 -18.47 -23.96
N GLU A 53 -10.65 -19.78 -24.17
CA GLU A 53 -11.06 -20.37 -25.46
C GLU A 53 -12.52 -20.07 -25.81
N THR A 54 -13.41 -19.98 -24.83
CA THR A 54 -14.85 -19.82 -25.00
C THR A 54 -15.44 -18.60 -24.29
N SER A 55 -14.64 -17.85 -23.54
CA SER A 55 -15.11 -16.71 -22.74
C SER A 55 -14.06 -15.61 -22.69
N ALA A 56 -14.54 -14.38 -22.64
CA ALA A 56 -13.70 -13.21 -22.36
C ALA A 56 -14.25 -12.49 -21.13
N ARG A 57 -13.35 -12.04 -20.27
CA ARG A 57 -13.69 -11.30 -19.04
C ARG A 57 -12.78 -10.08 -18.91
N TRP A 58 -13.34 -8.97 -18.51
CA TRP A 58 -12.61 -7.77 -18.14
C TRP A 58 -12.72 -7.54 -16.64
N LEU A 59 -11.57 -7.45 -15.99
CA LEU A 59 -11.46 -7.04 -14.61
C LEU A 59 -10.96 -5.60 -14.56
N MET A 60 -11.61 -4.78 -13.75
CA MET A 60 -11.28 -3.37 -13.60
C MET A 60 -11.11 -3.06 -12.12
N MET A 61 -9.98 -2.44 -11.78
CA MET A 61 -9.68 -2.02 -10.41
C MET A 61 -9.24 -0.57 -10.39
N SER A 62 -9.91 0.25 -9.59
CA SER A 62 -9.46 1.62 -9.31
C SER A 62 -8.39 1.59 -8.23
N ASP A 63 -7.13 1.49 -8.65
CA ASP A 63 -5.98 1.40 -7.76
C ASP A 63 -5.62 2.75 -7.13
N VAL A 64 -5.12 2.68 -5.88
CA VAL A 64 -4.82 3.85 -5.05
C VAL A 64 -3.94 3.44 -3.87
N CYS A 65 -3.41 4.41 -3.13
CA CYS A 65 -2.77 4.15 -1.83
C CYS A 65 -3.72 3.40 -0.89
N LYS A 66 -3.20 2.37 -0.22
CA LYS A 66 -4.02 1.49 0.64
C LYS A 66 -4.24 2.09 2.03
N HIS A 67 -3.55 3.18 2.40
CA HIS A 67 -3.61 3.81 3.73
C HIS A 67 -3.53 2.76 4.84
N CYS A 68 -2.46 1.94 4.80
CA CYS A 68 -2.25 0.79 5.68
C CYS A 68 -2.32 1.18 7.15
N GLU A 69 -2.94 0.36 8.00
CA GLU A 69 -2.96 0.57 9.46
C GLU A 69 -1.55 0.44 10.07
N ASP A 70 -0.72 -0.45 9.52
CA ASP A 70 0.70 -0.55 9.82
C ASP A 70 1.50 -0.22 8.55
N ALA A 71 1.82 1.07 8.35
CA ALA A 71 2.33 1.57 7.09
C ALA A 71 3.87 1.52 7.01
N PRO A 72 4.46 0.62 6.19
CA PRO A 72 5.92 0.55 6.04
C PRO A 72 6.54 1.87 5.55
N CYS A 73 5.83 2.62 4.72
CA CYS A 73 6.31 3.92 4.25
C CYS A 73 6.43 4.95 5.38
N GLN A 74 5.51 4.93 6.36
CA GLN A 74 5.58 5.79 7.54
C GLN A 74 6.75 5.39 8.43
N GLN A 75 6.94 4.08 8.67
CA GLN A 75 8.00 3.54 9.51
C GLN A 75 9.40 3.77 8.91
N SER A 76 9.52 3.84 7.60
CA SER A 76 10.79 4.08 6.90
C SER A 76 11.18 5.54 6.79
N CYS A 77 10.29 6.48 7.13
CA CYS A 77 10.53 7.89 6.91
C CYS A 77 11.48 8.48 7.99
N PRO A 78 12.72 8.88 7.64
CA PRO A 78 13.70 9.36 8.62
C PRO A 78 13.38 10.76 9.16
N THR A 79 12.61 11.56 8.40
CA THR A 79 12.24 12.93 8.81
C THR A 79 10.91 12.97 9.55
N GLY A 80 10.15 11.85 9.58
CA GLY A 80 8.80 11.83 10.13
C GLY A 80 7.76 12.58 9.26
N ALA A 81 8.06 12.83 7.99
CA ALA A 81 7.14 13.50 7.07
C ALA A 81 5.86 12.69 6.80
N LEU A 82 5.93 11.36 6.91
CA LEU A 82 4.76 10.49 6.82
C LEU A 82 4.20 10.24 8.21
N ILE A 83 2.96 10.62 8.41
CA ILE A 83 2.23 10.54 9.68
C ILE A 83 0.87 9.89 9.47
N TYR A 84 0.24 9.46 10.56
CA TYR A 84 -1.20 9.22 10.60
C TYR A 84 -1.90 10.50 10.99
N ASN A 85 -2.89 10.92 10.22
CA ASN A 85 -3.73 12.05 10.57
C ASN A 85 -4.84 11.63 11.54
N GLU A 86 -5.70 12.58 11.96
CA GLU A 86 -6.81 12.36 12.90
C GLU A 86 -7.89 11.39 12.37
N PHE A 87 -7.92 11.14 11.07
CA PHE A 87 -8.84 10.19 10.42
C PHE A 87 -8.22 8.79 10.27
N GLY A 88 -6.96 8.61 10.71
CA GLY A 88 -6.22 7.36 10.57
C GLY A 88 -5.59 7.14 9.21
N ASP A 89 -5.59 8.15 8.34
CA ASP A 89 -4.97 8.06 7.02
C ASP A 89 -3.48 8.31 7.09
N VAL A 90 -2.72 7.60 6.27
CA VAL A 90 -1.31 7.88 6.08
C VAL A 90 -1.18 9.14 5.24
N TYR A 91 -0.69 10.22 5.81
CA TYR A 91 -0.55 11.54 5.20
C TYR A 91 0.92 11.94 5.07
N LEU A 92 1.28 12.60 3.98
CA LEU A 92 2.62 13.13 3.74
C LEU A 92 2.61 14.65 3.93
N GLN A 93 3.47 15.14 4.82
CA GLN A 93 3.77 16.55 5.03
C GLN A 93 4.90 16.94 4.07
N ALA A 94 4.57 17.64 2.98
CA ALA A 94 5.51 17.94 1.92
C ALA A 94 6.66 18.85 2.37
N ASP A 95 6.38 19.79 3.27
CA ASP A 95 7.34 20.74 3.86
C ASP A 95 8.40 20.05 4.77
N ILE A 96 8.10 18.87 5.29
CA ILE A 96 9.03 18.08 6.13
C ILE A 96 9.80 17.03 5.29
N CYS A 97 9.29 16.72 4.09
CA CYS A 97 9.89 15.73 3.22
C CYS A 97 11.24 16.20 2.66
N ASN A 98 12.29 15.38 2.81
CA ASN A 98 13.62 15.67 2.23
C ASN A 98 13.88 14.91 0.92
N GLY A 99 12.90 14.19 0.37
CA GLY A 99 13.04 13.48 -0.90
C GLY A 99 13.94 12.25 -0.89
N CYS A 100 14.27 11.66 0.27
CA CYS A 100 15.20 10.52 0.37
C CYS A 100 14.73 9.25 -0.35
N GLY A 101 13.42 9.09 -0.63
CA GLY A 101 12.87 7.98 -1.39
C GLY A 101 12.70 6.65 -0.61
N TYR A 102 13.04 6.57 0.69
CA TYR A 102 12.89 5.33 1.46
C TYR A 102 11.45 4.83 1.52
N CYS A 103 10.48 5.73 1.58
CA CYS A 103 9.06 5.39 1.54
C CYS A 103 8.62 4.78 0.21
N VAL A 104 9.27 5.15 -0.90
CA VAL A 104 8.98 4.60 -2.24
C VAL A 104 9.38 3.12 -2.27
N SER A 105 10.60 2.81 -1.84
CA SER A 105 11.10 1.42 -1.80
C SER A 105 10.44 0.57 -0.71
N ALA A 106 9.96 1.17 0.38
CA ALA A 106 9.30 0.47 1.46
C ALA A 106 7.83 0.11 1.17
N CYS A 107 7.21 0.75 0.17
CA CYS A 107 5.81 0.50 -0.15
C CYS A 107 5.62 -0.81 -0.92
N PRO A 108 4.93 -1.82 -0.37
CA PRO A 108 4.73 -3.09 -1.07
C PRO A 108 3.80 -2.99 -2.27
N PHE A 109 3.09 -1.88 -2.41
CA PHE A 109 2.11 -1.63 -3.47
C PHE A 109 2.64 -0.68 -4.56
N GLY A 110 3.84 -0.12 -4.40
CA GLY A 110 4.44 0.80 -5.37
C GLY A 110 3.65 2.08 -5.64
N VAL A 111 2.87 2.55 -4.65
CA VAL A 111 1.93 3.67 -4.87
C VAL A 111 2.53 5.06 -4.59
N LEU A 112 3.75 5.12 -4.06
CA LEU A 112 4.47 6.38 -3.86
C LEU A 112 5.39 6.64 -5.03
N GLY A 113 5.42 7.88 -5.50
CA GLY A 113 6.39 8.35 -6.46
C GLY A 113 7.21 9.51 -5.90
N ARG A 114 8.44 9.67 -6.40
CA ARG A 114 9.24 10.87 -6.18
C ARG A 114 9.05 11.80 -7.37
N SER A 115 8.67 13.04 -7.12
CA SER A 115 8.51 14.06 -8.14
C SER A 115 9.89 14.54 -8.63
N GLU A 116 10.01 14.72 -9.93
CA GLU A 116 11.19 15.32 -10.55
C GLU A 116 11.19 16.84 -10.42
N GLU A 117 10.03 17.44 -10.22
CA GLU A 117 9.83 18.88 -10.13
C GLU A 117 10.32 19.45 -8.80
N ASP A 118 9.87 18.85 -7.68
CA ASP A 118 10.19 19.32 -6.33
C ASP A 118 11.10 18.36 -5.54
N GLY A 119 11.38 17.18 -6.09
CA GLY A 119 12.20 16.16 -5.48
C GLY A 119 11.55 15.42 -4.30
N HIS A 120 10.33 15.78 -3.90
CA HIS A 120 9.63 15.18 -2.77
C HIS A 120 8.87 13.92 -3.17
N ALA A 121 8.55 13.10 -2.17
CA ALA A 121 7.64 11.97 -2.38
C ALA A 121 6.18 12.46 -2.43
N HIS A 122 5.38 11.82 -3.28
CA HIS A 122 3.95 12.12 -3.41
C HIS A 122 3.13 10.84 -3.43
N LYS A 123 1.92 10.93 -2.93
CA LYS A 123 0.91 9.85 -2.94
C LYS A 123 -0.48 10.40 -2.65
N CYS A 124 -1.49 9.56 -2.82
CA CYS A 124 -2.86 9.88 -2.41
C CYS A 124 -2.90 10.36 -0.95
N THR A 125 -3.57 11.49 -0.72
CA THR A 125 -3.81 12.10 0.60
C THR A 125 -5.17 11.72 1.18
N LEU A 126 -5.93 10.86 0.49
CA LEU A 126 -7.35 10.58 0.71
C LEU A 126 -8.21 11.87 0.76
N CYS A 127 -7.76 12.92 0.03
CA CYS A 127 -8.36 14.25 0.03
C CYS A 127 -8.56 14.80 1.45
N TYR A 128 -7.48 14.83 2.24
CA TYR A 128 -7.50 15.26 3.64
C TYR A 128 -8.18 16.63 3.86
N ASP A 129 -7.96 17.57 2.94
CA ASP A 129 -8.61 18.88 2.92
C ASP A 129 -10.13 18.79 2.83
N ARG A 130 -10.65 17.85 1.99
CA ARG A 130 -12.09 17.60 1.88
C ARG A 130 -12.64 16.93 3.14
N GLN A 131 -11.90 15.96 3.69
CA GLN A 131 -12.32 15.29 4.93
C GLN A 131 -12.46 16.28 6.09
N LYS A 132 -11.53 17.22 6.24
CA LYS A 132 -11.62 18.29 7.24
C LYS A 132 -12.87 19.16 7.08
N SER A 133 -13.36 19.30 5.87
CA SER A 133 -14.59 20.01 5.55
C SER A 133 -15.85 19.12 5.59
N GLY A 134 -15.74 17.86 6.02
CA GLY A 134 -16.85 16.90 6.04
C GLY A 134 -17.28 16.41 4.65
N GLU A 135 -16.44 16.59 3.65
CA GLU A 135 -16.74 16.21 2.27
C GLU A 135 -16.15 14.84 1.90
N THR A 136 -16.84 14.15 1.02
CA THR A 136 -16.34 12.88 0.43
C THR A 136 -15.15 13.13 -0.49
N PRO A 137 -14.11 12.27 -0.48
CA PRO A 137 -13.00 12.34 -1.42
C PRO A 137 -13.46 12.45 -2.88
N ALA A 138 -12.74 13.25 -3.68
CA ALA A 138 -13.13 13.58 -5.05
C ALA A 138 -13.41 12.35 -5.92
N CYS A 139 -12.58 11.32 -5.79
CA CYS A 139 -12.73 10.07 -6.54
C CYS A 139 -13.99 9.28 -6.16
N ALA A 140 -14.37 9.25 -4.89
CA ALA A 140 -15.60 8.58 -4.44
C ALA A 140 -16.83 9.38 -4.87
N LYS A 141 -16.79 10.72 -4.75
CA LYS A 141 -17.86 11.61 -5.19
C LYS A 141 -18.13 11.52 -6.69
N SER A 142 -17.11 11.29 -7.51
CA SER A 142 -17.22 11.24 -8.98
C SER A 142 -17.57 9.85 -9.51
N CYS A 143 -17.62 8.80 -8.69
CA CYS A 143 -17.85 7.44 -9.14
C CYS A 143 -19.33 7.20 -9.47
N PRO A 144 -19.72 7.03 -10.76
CA PRO A 144 -21.12 6.94 -11.16
C PRO A 144 -21.80 5.64 -10.71
N THR A 145 -21.02 4.59 -10.47
CA THR A 145 -21.53 3.29 -10.03
C THR A 145 -21.41 3.04 -8.53
N ALA A 146 -20.91 4.03 -7.77
CA ALA A 146 -20.57 3.87 -6.36
C ALA A 146 -19.63 2.68 -6.08
N SER A 147 -18.79 2.33 -7.07
CA SER A 147 -17.73 1.31 -6.89
C SER A 147 -16.69 1.76 -5.87
N ILE A 148 -16.45 3.08 -5.77
CA ILE A 148 -15.61 3.69 -4.74
C ILE A 148 -16.54 4.28 -3.69
N GLN A 149 -16.42 3.78 -2.49
CA GLN A 149 -17.19 4.23 -1.33
C GLN A 149 -16.25 4.87 -0.30
N PHE A 150 -16.79 5.75 0.52
CA PHE A 150 -16.06 6.42 1.58
C PHE A 150 -16.96 6.56 2.81
N GLY A 151 -16.41 6.30 3.99
CA GLY A 151 -17.09 6.39 5.27
C GLY A 151 -16.33 5.67 6.38
N PRO A 152 -16.97 5.49 7.55
CA PRO A 152 -16.39 4.71 8.64
C PRO A 152 -16.00 3.29 8.17
N VAL A 153 -14.73 2.94 8.38
CA VAL A 153 -14.14 1.72 7.80
C VAL A 153 -14.87 0.44 8.22
N ASP A 154 -15.33 0.37 9.48
CA ASP A 154 -16.03 -0.81 9.98
C ASP A 154 -17.38 -1.03 9.28
N LYS A 155 -18.13 0.06 9.04
CA LYS A 155 -19.38 0.01 8.27
C LYS A 155 -19.15 -0.38 6.81
N LEU A 156 -18.07 0.13 6.22
CA LEU A 156 -17.70 -0.23 4.85
C LEU A 156 -17.27 -1.71 4.75
N ARG A 157 -16.56 -2.23 5.75
CA ARG A 157 -16.20 -3.66 5.83
C ARG A 157 -17.45 -4.55 5.95
N GLU A 158 -18.40 -4.17 6.79
CA GLU A 158 -19.68 -4.89 6.95
C GLU A 158 -20.43 -4.94 5.61
N HIS A 159 -20.68 -3.77 5.01
CA HIS A 159 -21.36 -3.68 3.71
C HIS A 159 -20.61 -4.45 2.58
N ALA A 160 -19.28 -4.45 2.61
CA ALA A 160 -18.50 -5.18 1.62
C ALA A 160 -18.58 -6.70 1.82
N ARG A 161 -18.70 -7.20 3.04
CA ARG A 161 -18.93 -8.63 3.34
C ARG A 161 -20.30 -9.07 2.84
N GLU A 162 -21.35 -8.30 3.13
CA GLU A 162 -22.68 -8.56 2.58
C GLU A 162 -22.65 -8.63 1.05
N ARG A 163 -21.90 -7.72 0.42
CA ARG A 163 -21.73 -7.73 -1.05
C ARG A 163 -20.99 -8.97 -1.56
N VAL A 164 -20.02 -9.50 -0.83
CA VAL A 164 -19.35 -10.77 -1.19
C VAL A 164 -20.34 -11.93 -1.12
N GLU A 165 -21.16 -11.99 -0.08
CA GLU A 165 -22.20 -13.01 0.07
C GLU A 165 -23.21 -12.98 -1.10
N ASP A 166 -23.64 -11.79 -1.49
CA ASP A 166 -24.50 -11.59 -2.66
C ASP A 166 -23.84 -12.10 -3.97
N LEU A 167 -22.55 -11.85 -4.14
CA LEU A 167 -21.81 -12.30 -5.31
C LEU A 167 -21.66 -13.83 -5.33
N HIS A 168 -21.42 -14.44 -4.18
CA HIS A 168 -21.39 -15.90 -4.04
C HIS A 168 -22.75 -16.52 -4.38
N ALA A 169 -23.84 -15.91 -3.91
CA ALA A 169 -25.19 -16.36 -4.24
C ALA A 169 -25.49 -16.25 -5.76
N GLN A 170 -24.82 -15.33 -6.47
CA GLN A 170 -24.90 -15.15 -7.91
C GLN A 170 -23.95 -16.09 -8.69
N GLY A 171 -23.23 -16.99 -8.01
CA GLY A 171 -22.27 -17.91 -8.61
C GLY A 171 -20.86 -17.35 -8.83
N ARG A 172 -20.55 -16.16 -8.33
CA ARG A 172 -19.21 -15.56 -8.36
C ARG A 172 -18.42 -15.94 -7.11
N THR A 173 -18.09 -17.21 -6.99
CA THR A 173 -17.49 -17.81 -5.77
C THR A 173 -16.07 -17.32 -5.49
N GLU A 174 -15.39 -16.79 -6.50
CA GLU A 174 -14.02 -16.25 -6.36
C GLU A 174 -13.97 -14.85 -5.71
N ALA A 175 -15.13 -14.21 -5.50
CA ALA A 175 -15.19 -12.88 -4.90
C ALA A 175 -14.78 -12.91 -3.43
N TYR A 176 -13.90 -11.99 -3.02
CA TYR A 176 -13.45 -11.87 -1.63
C TYR A 176 -12.97 -10.46 -1.31
N LEU A 177 -12.70 -10.19 -0.02
CA LEU A 177 -12.15 -8.92 0.43
C LEU A 177 -10.64 -9.03 0.61
N TYR A 178 -9.93 -8.11 -0.01
CA TYR A 178 -8.48 -7.95 0.10
C TYR A 178 -8.17 -6.79 1.05
N GLY A 179 -7.45 -7.06 2.13
CA GLY A 179 -7.03 -6.05 3.11
C GLY A 179 -8.07 -5.70 4.17
N ASP A 180 -9.14 -6.51 4.34
CA ASP A 180 -10.18 -6.29 5.34
C ASP A 180 -9.89 -6.90 6.71
N LYS A 181 -8.92 -7.82 6.79
CA LYS A 181 -8.60 -8.53 8.03
C LYS A 181 -7.72 -7.68 8.93
N PRO A 182 -8.03 -7.61 10.23
CA PRO A 182 -7.11 -7.02 11.19
C PRO A 182 -5.78 -7.79 11.20
N TRP A 183 -4.73 -7.10 11.56
CA TRP A 183 -3.41 -7.65 11.71
C TRP A 183 -3.42 -8.86 12.67
N ASP A 184 -3.01 -10.02 12.19
CA ASP A 184 -2.92 -11.27 12.98
C ASP A 184 -1.50 -11.62 13.45
N GLY A 185 -0.55 -10.72 13.26
CA GLY A 185 0.86 -10.93 13.57
C GLY A 185 1.70 -11.54 12.44
N ASN A 186 1.08 -11.97 11.34
CA ASN A 186 1.72 -12.82 10.33
C ASN A 186 1.97 -12.17 8.97
N ALA A 187 1.99 -10.88 8.81
CA ALA A 187 2.30 -10.24 7.54
C ALA A 187 1.14 -9.49 6.83
N TYR A 188 -0.07 -9.52 7.33
CA TYR A 188 -1.16 -8.72 6.81
C TYR A 188 -1.32 -7.45 7.64
N SER A 189 -1.22 -6.32 7.00
CA SER A 189 -1.71 -5.07 7.54
C SER A 189 -3.16 -4.91 7.09
N SER A 190 -4.05 -4.60 7.99
CA SER A 190 -5.37 -4.09 7.66
C SER A 190 -5.22 -2.82 6.83
N LEU A 191 -5.99 -2.72 5.78
CA LEU A 191 -5.94 -1.62 4.83
C LEU A 191 -7.17 -0.71 5.03
N ASN A 192 -6.96 0.58 5.22
CA ASN A 192 -8.07 1.53 5.27
C ASN A 192 -8.66 1.80 3.87
N SER A 193 -7.91 1.50 2.80
CA SER A 193 -8.44 1.34 1.44
C SER A 193 -8.34 -0.12 1.02
N PHE A 194 -9.34 -0.90 1.38
CA PHE A 194 -9.47 -2.31 1.03
C PHE A 194 -10.25 -2.51 -0.27
N PHE A 195 -10.19 -3.70 -0.86
CA PHE A 195 -10.80 -4.00 -2.15
C PHE A 195 -11.69 -5.24 -2.10
N LEU A 196 -12.79 -5.20 -2.83
CA LEU A 196 -13.54 -6.38 -3.21
C LEU A 196 -13.00 -6.84 -4.56
N LEU A 197 -12.32 -7.97 -4.58
CA LEU A 197 -11.74 -8.59 -5.77
C LEU A 197 -12.61 -9.77 -6.21
N GLU A 198 -12.59 -10.05 -7.53
CA GLU A 198 -13.29 -11.17 -8.14
C GLU A 198 -12.33 -12.18 -8.78
N ASP A 199 -11.05 -12.06 -8.43
CA ASP A 199 -9.97 -12.97 -8.85
C ASP A 199 -8.76 -12.80 -7.93
N HIS A 200 -7.73 -13.61 -8.11
CA HIS A 200 -6.50 -13.58 -7.31
C HIS A 200 -5.81 -12.21 -7.33
N PRO A 201 -5.14 -11.79 -6.24
CA PRO A 201 -4.51 -10.47 -6.15
C PRO A 201 -3.49 -10.22 -7.25
N ASN A 202 -2.78 -11.27 -7.68
CA ASN A 202 -1.76 -11.19 -8.72
C ASN A 202 -2.33 -10.71 -10.07
N GLU A 203 -3.60 -11.05 -10.38
CA GLU A 203 -4.29 -10.56 -11.56
C GLU A 203 -4.44 -9.03 -11.55
N TYR A 204 -4.47 -8.44 -10.38
CA TYR A 204 -4.59 -6.99 -10.19
C TYR A 204 -3.24 -6.31 -9.89
N ASN A 205 -2.12 -7.01 -10.04
CA ASN A 205 -0.78 -6.56 -9.64
C ASN A 205 -0.68 -6.23 -8.13
N LEU A 206 -1.49 -6.89 -7.31
CA LEU A 206 -1.42 -6.80 -5.86
C LEU A 206 -0.61 -7.98 -5.32
N PRO A 207 0.23 -7.79 -4.29
CA PRO A 207 0.90 -8.91 -3.64
C PRO A 207 -0.12 -9.79 -2.92
N GLU A 208 0.04 -11.12 -3.00
CA GLU A 208 -0.83 -12.06 -2.26
C GLU A 208 -0.80 -11.78 -0.77
N VAL A 209 0.41 -11.57 -0.26
CA VAL A 209 0.65 -11.18 1.13
C VAL A 209 1.53 -9.93 1.12
N PRO A 210 0.99 -8.75 1.44
CA PRO A 210 1.78 -7.54 1.51
C PRO A 210 2.93 -7.71 2.52
N PRO A 211 4.20 -7.57 2.11
CA PRO A 211 5.32 -7.71 3.03
C PRO A 211 5.30 -6.58 4.07
N GLN A 212 5.62 -6.94 5.31
CA GLN A 212 5.81 -6.01 6.42
C GLN A 212 7.29 -5.97 6.81
N PRO A 213 8.12 -5.17 6.11
CA PRO A 213 9.56 -5.22 6.24
C PRO A 213 10.07 -4.88 7.66
N PHE A 214 9.31 -4.09 8.40
CA PHE A 214 9.68 -3.64 9.75
C PHE A 214 9.05 -4.47 10.86
N HIS A 215 8.19 -5.42 10.53
CA HIS A 215 7.56 -6.29 11.53
C HIS A 215 8.61 -7.12 12.27
N GLY A 216 8.51 -7.17 13.60
CA GLY A 216 9.43 -7.92 14.45
C GLY A 216 10.87 -7.37 14.48
N MET A 217 11.12 -6.18 13.91
CA MET A 217 12.47 -5.60 13.87
C MET A 217 13.07 -5.43 15.28
N LYS A 218 12.29 -4.96 16.26
CA LYS A 218 12.74 -4.84 17.65
C LYS A 218 13.22 -6.17 18.24
N GLN A 219 12.47 -7.25 17.95
CA GLN A 219 12.82 -8.60 18.41
C GLN A 219 14.08 -9.11 17.71
N ARG A 220 14.22 -8.87 16.40
CA ARG A 220 15.42 -9.23 15.62
C ARG A 220 16.65 -8.48 16.12
N TYR A 221 16.53 -7.18 16.43
CA TYR A 221 17.61 -6.40 17.04
C TYR A 221 17.99 -6.94 18.42
N ALA A 222 17.03 -7.22 19.28
CA ALA A 222 17.28 -7.80 20.60
C ALA A 222 17.98 -9.16 20.47
N ALA A 223 17.53 -10.04 19.57
CA ALA A 223 18.18 -11.31 19.31
C ALA A 223 19.62 -11.15 18.81
N SER A 224 19.87 -10.22 17.89
CA SER A 224 21.21 -9.93 17.37
C SER A 224 22.16 -9.43 18.48
N LEU A 225 21.67 -8.53 19.35
CA LEU A 225 22.46 -8.04 20.49
C LEU A 225 22.80 -9.16 21.48
N LEU A 226 21.84 -10.03 21.80
CA LEU A 226 22.08 -11.19 22.68
C LEU A 226 23.07 -12.17 22.06
N THR A 227 22.96 -12.44 20.76
CA THR A 227 23.92 -13.29 20.05
C THR A 227 25.32 -12.68 20.05
N GLY A 228 25.45 -11.38 19.77
CA GLY A 228 26.71 -10.66 19.82
C GLY A 228 27.37 -10.70 21.23
N LEU A 229 26.57 -10.51 22.27
CA LEU A 229 27.00 -10.60 23.64
C LEU A 229 27.51 -12.01 24.01
N ALA A 230 26.72 -13.03 23.60
CA ALA A 230 27.13 -14.44 23.85
C ALA A 230 28.45 -14.79 23.14
N LEU A 231 28.63 -14.38 21.89
CA LEU A 231 29.86 -14.60 21.13
C LEU A 231 31.05 -13.86 21.77
N SER A 232 30.84 -12.65 22.27
CA SER A 232 31.88 -11.87 22.97
C SER A 232 32.31 -12.55 24.26
N ILE A 233 31.39 -13.10 25.05
CA ILE A 233 31.68 -13.85 26.27
C ILE A 233 32.47 -15.12 25.96
N ILE A 234 32.03 -15.90 24.95
CA ILE A 234 32.70 -17.11 24.49
C ILE A 234 34.14 -16.77 24.06
N GLY A 235 34.32 -15.74 23.25
CA GLY A 235 35.63 -15.25 22.82
C GLY A 235 36.53 -14.86 23.98
N ALA A 236 36.01 -14.14 24.98
CA ALA A 236 36.77 -13.75 26.17
C ALA A 236 37.20 -14.97 27.03
N ILE A 237 36.31 -15.98 27.17
CA ILE A 237 36.63 -17.22 27.86
C ILE A 237 37.75 -17.97 27.14
N PHE A 238 37.64 -18.09 25.81
CA PHE A 238 38.64 -18.79 24.97
C PHE A 238 40.01 -18.10 25.04
N LEU A 239 40.05 -16.77 24.94
CA LEU A 239 41.29 -16.00 25.08
C LEU A 239 41.90 -16.18 26.47
N LYS A 240 41.11 -16.15 27.55
CA LYS A 240 41.59 -16.35 28.91
C LYS A 240 42.17 -17.76 29.13
N GLN A 241 41.61 -18.78 28.48
CA GLN A 241 42.15 -20.16 28.56
C GLN A 241 43.50 -20.28 27.84
N ASN A 242 43.61 -19.69 26.64
CA ASN A 242 44.85 -19.71 25.87
C ASN A 242 46.00 -18.93 26.55
N VAL A 243 45.70 -17.79 27.17
CA VAL A 243 46.74 -17.05 27.95
C VAL A 243 47.23 -17.86 29.15
N LYS A 244 46.33 -18.54 29.89
CA LYS A 244 46.74 -19.41 31.00
C LYS A 244 47.54 -20.64 30.56
N GLY A 245 47.30 -21.17 29.35
CA GLY A 245 48.11 -22.26 28.79
C GLY A 245 49.53 -21.80 28.44
N ALA A 246 49.69 -20.61 27.89
CA ALA A 246 51.00 -20.06 27.55
C ALA A 246 51.88 -19.72 28.77
N ASP A 247 51.28 -19.35 29.89
CA ASP A 247 51.99 -19.09 31.17
C ASP A 247 52.38 -20.39 31.90
N ALA A 248 51.80 -21.53 31.56
CA ALA A 248 52.11 -22.84 32.15
C ALA A 248 53.24 -23.60 31.43
N ASP A 249 53.58 -23.21 30.21
CA ASP A 249 54.64 -23.80 29.36
C ASP A 249 55.93 -22.95 29.33
N ALA A 250 55.97 -21.85 30.12
CA ALA A 250 57.13 -20.98 30.27
C ALA A 250 57.80 -21.20 31.65
#